data_b3b00f1deef20b40b17b2779111b2c24
#
_entry.id   b3b00f1deef20b40b17b2779111b2c24
#
_cell.length_a   1.000
_cell.length_b   1.000
_cell.length_c   1.000
_cell.angle_alpha   90.00
_cell.angle_beta   90.00
_cell.angle_gamma   90.00
#
_symmetry.space_group_name_H-M   'P 1'
#
loop_
_entity.id
_entity.type
_entity.pdbx_description
1 polymer ?
#
loop_
_entity_poly.entity_id
_entity_poly.type
_entity_poly.pdbx_seq_one_letter_code
_entity_poly.pdbx_strand_id
1 'polypeptide(L)'
;MATQQGNGGGDSDEGWWPEGKDNRNGWRLDIVSLLAVIGESSMAEHSQAMTASWIGCLPRIIPAPQVLLKPTRPTRMPHSTASVVGVMNGIQIPTLNYFPNIVHPIEDLAPFSFRVYRIRHSCHALSQHNDPRSWRSVNSRHNSTLPRHNGFFTTASNFLRGDWLRRTDPEKAPTFSPLNLLSIFSCVLTWAIFAVSVYNRDAIACLALIAISLVSTIVGYASLWSPQLMKRTSGAVVPEGDVVIRTREGAFIVVKCDENVARELYTGTEECTYLVHSVRAYRALIGLATFILMVAVVLLGNCNFDQQAAIGSAYIVLNGLYWAASLVPKKEFWDLKMYEREDITPDDCRDADRAQPGGEPDDLPSFTRTMWYAIRVTGEVEWVRTSGAAPKTKEWMRWVSAAEMQVKERKQGWEAWKAVREKDMLIGQAERGKGGGEGGGEGGGEGGGEGGGEGGVEGGGEGGVEGGGEGGGEGGGSWGGGG
;
A
#
# COMPACT_ATOMS: atom_id res chain seq x y z
N MET A 1 -8.36 -6.17 87.62
CA MET A 1 -8.03 -7.53 87.14
C MET A 1 -7.78 -7.41 85.66
N ALA A 2 -6.55 -7.51 85.29
CA ALA A 2 -6.07 -7.36 83.89
C ALA A 2 -6.10 -8.76 83.24
N THR A 3 -6.62 -8.84 82.05
CA THR A 3 -6.44 -10.02 81.17
C THR A 3 -5.61 -9.64 80.00
N GLN A 4 -4.42 -10.17 79.94
CA GLN A 4 -3.48 -10.14 78.82
C GLN A 4 -4.09 -10.78 77.60
N GLN A 5 -4.00 -10.07 76.48
CA GLN A 5 -4.15 -10.66 75.21
C GLN A 5 -2.79 -11.03 74.62
N GLY A 6 -2.69 -12.30 74.30
CA GLY A 6 -1.52 -12.86 73.66
C GLY A 6 -1.36 -12.44 72.25
N ASN A 7 -0.15 -12.03 71.95
CA ASN A 7 0.34 -11.70 70.61
C ASN A 7 0.67 -13.00 69.86
N GLY A 8 -0.20 -13.43 68.97
CA GLY A 8 0.08 -14.52 68.06
C GLY A 8 0.63 -13.90 66.75
N GLY A 9 1.95 -13.80 66.67
CA GLY A 9 2.62 -13.54 65.39
C GLY A 9 2.43 -14.74 64.47
N GLY A 10 1.54 -14.62 63.55
CA GLY A 10 1.49 -15.51 62.40
C GLY A 10 2.36 -14.87 61.30
N ASP A 11 3.54 -15.42 61.10
CA ASP A 11 4.28 -15.32 59.86
C ASP A 11 3.37 -15.90 58.77
N SER A 12 2.62 -15.07 58.10
CA SER A 12 1.95 -15.45 56.88
C SER A 12 3.05 -15.62 55.84
N ASP A 13 3.37 -16.88 55.51
CA ASP A 13 4.01 -17.26 54.26
C ASP A 13 3.29 -16.51 53.15
N GLU A 14 3.82 -15.35 52.73
CA GLU A 14 3.36 -14.63 51.53
C GLU A 14 3.64 -15.55 50.34
N GLY A 15 2.67 -16.42 50.06
CA GLY A 15 2.70 -17.31 48.92
C GLY A 15 2.89 -16.51 47.64
N TRP A 16 3.77 -16.99 46.82
CA TRP A 16 4.00 -16.42 45.47
C TRP A 16 2.74 -16.45 44.58
N TRP A 17 1.69 -17.15 45.01
CA TRP A 17 0.42 -17.31 44.30
C TRP A 17 -0.58 -16.17 44.65
N PRO A 18 -1.38 -15.73 43.70
CA PRO A 18 -2.12 -14.46 43.77
C PRO A 18 -3.09 -14.45 44.97
N GLU A 19 -2.83 -13.61 45.92
CA GLU A 19 -3.82 -13.12 46.84
C GLU A 19 -4.53 -11.93 46.20
N GLY A 20 -5.85 -11.92 46.33
CA GLY A 20 -6.73 -11.00 45.65
C GLY A 20 -6.43 -9.51 45.91
N LYS A 21 -6.85 -8.74 45.00
CA LYS A 21 -6.79 -7.28 44.87
C LYS A 21 -6.65 -6.52 46.20
N ASP A 22 -5.55 -5.80 46.32
CA ASP A 22 -5.44 -4.70 47.25
C ASP A 22 -6.43 -3.59 46.80
N ASN A 23 -7.46 -3.34 47.59
CA ASN A 23 -8.52 -2.41 47.32
C ASN A 23 -8.06 -0.97 47.62
N ARG A 24 -7.11 -0.45 46.83
CA ARG A 24 -6.71 0.95 46.92
C ARG A 24 -7.72 1.83 46.18
N ASN A 25 -8.42 2.61 46.94
CA ASN A 25 -9.42 3.62 46.62
C ASN A 25 -9.46 4.12 45.16
N GLY A 26 -10.50 3.73 44.42
CA GLY A 26 -11.19 4.58 43.45
C GLY A 26 -10.65 4.65 42.04
N TRP A 27 -9.37 4.49 41.77
CA TRP A 27 -8.79 4.62 40.41
C TRP A 27 -8.56 3.21 39.83
N ARG A 28 -9.38 2.84 38.85
CA ARG A 28 -9.15 1.68 37.98
C ARG A 28 -8.75 2.18 36.62
N LEU A 29 -7.56 1.79 36.17
CA LEU A 29 -7.18 2.02 34.79
C LEU A 29 -8.00 1.07 33.91
N ASP A 30 -8.89 1.61 33.09
CA ASP A 30 -9.61 0.80 32.12
C ASP A 30 -8.69 0.52 30.91
N ILE A 31 -7.81 -0.48 31.10
CA ILE A 31 -6.85 -0.91 30.06
C ILE A 31 -7.59 -1.41 28.82
N VAL A 32 -8.81 -1.95 28.99
CA VAL A 32 -9.59 -2.47 27.87
C VAL A 32 -9.98 -1.33 26.93
N SER A 33 -10.47 -0.22 27.47
CA SER A 33 -10.78 0.99 26.69
C SER A 33 -9.54 1.58 26.06
N LEU A 34 -8.42 1.61 26.77
CA LEU A 34 -7.15 2.10 26.27
C LEU A 34 -6.62 1.24 25.10
N LEU A 35 -6.73 -0.08 25.20
CA LEU A 35 -6.36 -1.01 24.14
C LEU A 35 -7.23 -0.86 22.88
N ALA A 36 -8.50 -0.53 23.05
CA ALA A 36 -9.45 -0.52 21.95
C ALA A 36 -9.39 0.77 21.11
N VAL A 37 -9.06 1.91 21.73
CA VAL A 37 -9.31 3.23 21.10
C VAL A 37 -8.06 3.87 20.48
N ILE A 38 -6.86 3.58 20.99
CA ILE A 38 -5.66 4.32 20.62
C ILE A 38 -4.74 3.48 19.74
N GLY A 39 -4.37 3.99 18.57
CA GLY A 39 -3.27 3.46 17.75
C GLY A 39 -3.66 2.51 16.63
N GLU A 40 -4.95 2.25 16.37
CA GLU A 40 -5.35 1.33 15.30
C GLU A 40 -4.89 1.82 13.91
N SER A 41 -5.03 3.11 13.61
CA SER A 41 -4.65 3.69 12.31
C SER A 41 -3.14 3.61 12.06
N SER A 42 -2.33 4.00 13.03
CA SER A 42 -0.85 3.96 12.93
C SER A 42 -0.34 2.54 12.79
N MET A 43 -0.91 1.60 13.56
CA MET A 43 -0.55 0.19 13.46
C MET A 43 -1.01 -0.45 12.15
N ALA A 44 -2.15 -0.04 11.60
CA ALA A 44 -2.64 -0.54 10.32
C ALA A 44 -1.69 -0.16 9.18
N GLU A 45 -1.18 1.07 9.18
CA GLU A 45 -0.21 1.54 8.19
C GLU A 45 1.09 0.73 8.21
N HIS A 46 1.60 0.40 9.41
CA HIS A 46 2.88 -0.29 9.56
C HIS A 46 2.77 -1.82 9.59
N SER A 47 1.55 -2.38 9.68
CA SER A 47 1.31 -3.81 9.90
C SER A 47 2.01 -4.71 8.88
N GLN A 48 1.99 -4.32 7.60
CA GLN A 48 2.64 -5.08 6.53
C GLN A 48 4.17 -5.00 6.62
N ALA A 49 4.74 -3.82 6.81
CA ALA A 49 6.19 -3.66 6.91
C ALA A 49 6.77 -4.34 8.17
N MET A 50 6.05 -4.30 9.30
CA MET A 50 6.43 -5.00 10.52
C MET A 50 6.47 -6.51 10.36
N THR A 51 5.50 -7.08 9.65
CA THR A 51 5.39 -8.53 9.46
C THR A 51 6.27 -9.05 8.33
N ALA A 52 6.92 -8.18 7.56
CA ALA A 52 7.91 -8.54 6.55
C ALA A 52 9.28 -8.95 7.15
N SER A 53 9.52 -8.68 8.44
CA SER A 53 10.75 -9.03 9.13
C SER A 53 10.53 -10.11 10.18
N TRP A 54 11.51 -11.03 10.33
CA TRP A 54 11.50 -12.03 11.40
C TRP A 54 11.57 -11.41 12.82
N ILE A 55 12.08 -10.17 12.93
CA ILE A 55 12.07 -9.38 14.17
C ILE A 55 10.64 -9.13 14.64
N GLY A 56 9.67 -9.13 13.72
CA GLY A 56 8.24 -9.12 14.03
C GLY A 56 7.75 -10.26 14.92
N CYS A 57 8.48 -11.39 14.97
CA CYS A 57 8.15 -12.55 15.80
C CYS A 57 8.65 -12.44 17.24
N LEU A 58 9.37 -11.38 17.63
CA LEU A 58 9.87 -11.21 18.98
C LEU A 58 8.72 -11.11 20.00
N PRO A 59 8.87 -11.76 21.18
CA PRO A 59 7.90 -11.64 22.27
C PRO A 59 7.89 -10.21 22.81
N ARG A 60 6.77 -9.51 22.65
CA ARG A 60 6.66 -8.09 23.02
C ARG A 60 5.22 -7.66 23.23
N ILE A 61 5.05 -6.52 23.89
CA ILE A 61 3.80 -5.77 23.88
C ILE A 61 3.63 -5.12 22.50
N ILE A 62 2.51 -5.39 21.84
CA ILE A 62 2.14 -4.75 20.57
C ILE A 62 0.97 -3.80 20.85
N PRO A 63 1.07 -2.51 20.52
CA PRO A 63 -0.07 -1.63 20.58
C PRO A 63 -1.10 -2.01 19.51
N ALA A 64 -2.39 -1.85 19.81
CA ALA A 64 -3.51 -2.20 18.92
C ALA A 64 -3.38 -3.60 18.26
N PRO A 65 -3.23 -4.69 19.03
CA PRO A 65 -3.01 -6.04 18.50
C PRO A 65 -4.14 -6.51 17.58
N GLN A 66 -5.34 -5.97 17.71
CA GLN A 66 -6.50 -6.26 16.86
C GLN A 66 -6.23 -6.01 15.37
N VAL A 67 -5.34 -5.10 15.03
CA VAL A 67 -4.97 -4.82 13.63
C VAL A 67 -4.31 -6.03 12.97
N LEU A 68 -3.51 -6.77 13.73
CA LEU A 68 -2.78 -7.96 13.26
C LEU A 68 -3.60 -9.25 13.38
N LEU A 69 -4.69 -9.25 14.16
CA LEU A 69 -5.56 -10.41 14.39
C LEU A 69 -6.67 -10.56 13.34
N LYS A 70 -6.50 -9.96 12.17
CA LYS A 70 -7.48 -10.06 11.08
C LYS A 70 -7.50 -11.49 10.51
N PRO A 71 -8.69 -12.09 10.27
CA PRO A 71 -8.80 -13.45 9.74
C PRO A 71 -8.40 -13.57 8.26
N THR A 72 -8.24 -12.44 7.60
CA THR A 72 -7.80 -12.32 6.22
C THR A 72 -6.48 -11.56 6.15
N ARG A 73 -5.59 -12.00 5.28
CA ARG A 73 -4.31 -11.34 5.03
C ARG A 73 -4.25 -10.88 3.57
N PRO A 74 -3.60 -9.75 3.27
CA PRO A 74 -3.48 -9.25 1.92
C PRO A 74 -2.62 -10.21 1.08
N THR A 75 -3.03 -10.48 -0.14
CA THR A 75 -2.26 -11.28 -1.11
C THR A 75 -1.34 -10.39 -1.95
N ARG A 76 -1.63 -9.10 -2.01
CA ARG A 76 -0.87 -8.08 -2.75
C ARG A 76 -0.60 -6.88 -1.89
N MET A 77 0.44 -6.14 -2.25
CA MET A 77 0.74 -4.84 -1.63
C MET A 77 -0.33 -3.79 -2.02
N PRO A 78 -0.52 -2.75 -1.18
CA PRO A 78 -1.37 -1.62 -1.55
C PRO A 78 -0.79 -0.93 -2.80
N HIS A 79 -1.66 -0.50 -3.69
CA HIS A 79 -1.28 0.19 -4.93
C HIS A 79 -1.94 1.56 -4.99
N SER A 80 -1.29 2.48 -5.70
CA SER A 80 -1.77 3.86 -5.88
C SER A 80 -2.51 4.01 -7.21
N THR A 81 -3.45 4.94 -7.27
CA THR A 81 -4.25 5.18 -8.48
C THR A 81 -3.44 6.02 -9.47
N ALA A 82 -2.90 5.37 -10.49
CA ALA A 82 -2.23 6.01 -11.62
C ALA A 82 -2.25 5.07 -12.81
N SER A 83 -2.39 5.61 -14.03
CA SER A 83 -2.32 4.81 -15.24
C SER A 83 -0.86 4.57 -15.63
N VAL A 84 -0.45 3.33 -15.66
CA VAL A 84 0.89 2.88 -16.04
C VAL A 84 0.81 2.25 -17.42
N VAL A 85 1.65 2.71 -18.34
CA VAL A 85 1.66 2.26 -19.74
C VAL A 85 3.07 1.94 -20.17
N GLY A 86 3.30 0.72 -20.64
CA GLY A 86 4.56 0.34 -21.26
C GLY A 86 4.63 0.89 -22.69
N VAL A 87 5.67 1.67 -22.99
CA VAL A 87 5.81 2.36 -24.27
C VAL A 87 5.93 1.39 -25.45
N MET A 88 6.78 0.37 -25.29
CA MET A 88 7.10 -0.59 -26.35
C MET A 88 6.22 -1.83 -26.33
N ASN A 89 5.80 -2.27 -25.13
CA ASN A 89 5.04 -3.51 -24.98
C ASN A 89 3.51 -3.30 -24.98
N GLY A 90 3.04 -2.03 -24.91
CA GLY A 90 1.62 -1.68 -24.92
C GLY A 90 0.82 -2.13 -23.71
N ILE A 91 1.46 -2.67 -22.67
CA ILE A 91 0.78 -3.10 -21.43
C ILE A 91 0.24 -1.86 -20.73
N GLN A 92 -1.06 -1.90 -20.38
CA GLN A 92 -1.71 -0.83 -19.62
C GLN A 92 -2.25 -1.38 -18.30
N ILE A 93 -1.89 -0.72 -17.21
CA ILE A 93 -2.32 -1.06 -15.86
C ILE A 93 -2.91 0.20 -15.21
N PRO A 94 -4.12 0.13 -14.61
CA PRO A 94 -4.79 1.31 -14.04
C PRO A 94 -4.27 1.70 -12.66
N THR A 95 -3.26 1.02 -12.15
CA THR A 95 -2.69 1.24 -10.81
C THR A 95 -1.17 1.17 -10.85
N LEU A 96 -0.53 1.99 -10.01
CA LEU A 96 0.90 1.93 -9.77
C LEU A 96 1.17 1.02 -8.57
N ASN A 97 2.10 0.10 -8.73
CA ASN A 97 2.56 -0.82 -7.70
C ASN A 97 3.17 -0.08 -6.50
N TYR A 98 3.32 -0.78 -5.37
CA TYR A 98 3.78 -0.21 -4.10
C TYR A 98 5.23 0.25 -4.13
N PHE A 99 6.15 -0.60 -4.61
CA PHE A 99 7.59 -0.27 -4.62
C PHE A 99 7.95 0.87 -5.57
N PRO A 100 7.44 0.94 -6.81
CA PRO A 100 7.61 2.12 -7.64
C PRO A 100 7.13 3.41 -6.98
N ASN A 101 5.99 3.38 -6.29
CA ASN A 101 5.48 4.54 -5.58
C ASN A 101 6.39 4.98 -4.42
N ILE A 102 7.17 4.07 -3.84
CA ILE A 102 8.21 4.43 -2.85
C ILE A 102 9.43 5.06 -3.53
N VAL A 103 9.84 4.52 -4.69
CA VAL A 103 11.00 5.02 -5.44
C VAL A 103 10.75 6.43 -5.96
N HIS A 104 9.57 6.71 -6.46
CA HIS A 104 9.15 8.02 -6.96
C HIS A 104 7.69 8.28 -6.57
N PRO A 105 7.45 8.84 -5.39
CA PRO A 105 6.11 9.11 -4.90
C PRO A 105 5.32 9.97 -5.90
N ILE A 106 4.12 9.51 -6.25
CA ILE A 106 3.23 10.28 -7.15
C ILE A 106 2.39 11.30 -6.39
N GLU A 107 2.27 11.12 -5.06
CA GLU A 107 1.49 11.99 -4.17
C GLU A 107 2.14 13.37 -3.98
N ASP A 108 3.48 13.44 -4.16
CA ASP A 108 4.25 14.68 -4.04
C ASP A 108 4.28 15.51 -5.33
N LEU A 109 3.63 15.03 -6.41
CA LEU A 109 3.66 15.69 -7.71
C LEU A 109 2.59 16.79 -7.80
N ALA A 110 3.01 17.97 -8.21
CA ALA A 110 2.05 19.04 -8.57
C ALA A 110 1.22 18.65 -9.80
N PRO A 111 -0.04 19.11 -9.90
CA PRO A 111 -0.84 18.95 -11.11
C PRO A 111 -0.09 19.42 -12.34
N PHE A 112 -0.20 18.69 -13.45
CA PHE A 112 0.51 18.97 -14.72
C PHE A 112 2.04 19.04 -14.63
N SER A 113 2.64 18.48 -13.59
CA SER A 113 4.10 18.35 -13.52
C SER A 113 4.61 17.27 -14.48
N PHE A 114 5.86 17.39 -14.87
CA PHE A 114 6.53 16.43 -15.73
C PHE A 114 7.89 16.03 -15.16
N ARG A 115 8.18 14.73 -15.07
CA ARG A 115 9.45 14.20 -14.60
C ARG A 115 9.92 13.04 -15.47
N VAL A 116 11.23 12.91 -15.59
CA VAL A 116 11.87 11.79 -16.27
C VAL A 116 12.89 11.14 -15.35
N TYR A 117 12.69 9.88 -15.05
CA TYR A 117 13.61 9.11 -14.22
C TYR A 117 14.26 8.01 -15.05
N ARG A 118 15.54 7.77 -14.78
CA ARG A 118 16.22 6.58 -15.24
C ARG A 118 16.36 5.63 -14.06
N ILE A 119 15.90 4.38 -14.21
CA ILE A 119 16.00 3.36 -13.17
C ILE A 119 16.76 2.16 -13.72
N ARG A 120 17.79 1.74 -12.99
CA ARG A 120 18.65 0.62 -13.34
C ARG A 120 18.89 -0.27 -12.12
N HIS A 121 19.21 -1.54 -12.36
CA HIS A 121 19.77 -2.36 -11.29
C HIS A 121 21.18 -1.86 -10.94
N SER A 122 21.47 -1.72 -9.65
CA SER A 122 22.82 -1.40 -9.16
C SER A 122 23.81 -2.46 -9.61
N CYS A 123 25.03 -2.05 -9.95
CA CYS A 123 26.11 -2.97 -10.37
C CYS A 123 26.41 -4.05 -9.34
N HIS A 124 26.22 -3.78 -8.05
CA HIS A 124 26.32 -4.77 -6.99
C HIS A 124 25.25 -5.86 -7.08
N ALA A 125 24.04 -5.53 -7.51
CA ALA A 125 22.95 -6.50 -7.69
C ALA A 125 23.20 -7.39 -8.92
N LEU A 126 23.77 -6.85 -9.99
CA LEU A 126 24.13 -7.61 -11.21
C LEU A 126 25.21 -8.66 -10.94
N SER A 127 26.19 -8.40 -10.07
CA SER A 127 27.22 -9.38 -9.72
C SER A 127 26.67 -10.56 -8.91
N GLN A 128 25.66 -10.35 -8.07
CA GLN A 128 24.95 -11.40 -7.34
C GLN A 128 24.00 -12.22 -8.22
N HIS A 129 23.44 -11.59 -9.26
CA HIS A 129 22.49 -12.24 -10.16
C HIS A 129 23.18 -13.16 -11.19
N ASN A 130 24.43 -12.91 -11.53
CA ASN A 130 25.23 -13.71 -12.46
C ASN A 130 25.85 -14.98 -11.84
N ASP A 131 25.58 -15.31 -10.58
CA ASP A 131 26.02 -16.60 -10.01
C ASP A 131 25.17 -17.75 -10.62
N PRO A 132 25.78 -18.67 -11.39
CA PRO A 132 25.06 -19.79 -12.01
C PRO A 132 24.36 -20.71 -11.01
N ARG A 133 24.68 -20.60 -9.73
CA ARG A 133 24.07 -21.38 -8.65
C ARG A 133 22.69 -20.84 -8.28
N SER A 134 22.41 -19.55 -8.48
CA SER A 134 21.11 -18.94 -8.19
C SER A 134 20.03 -19.45 -9.14
N TRP A 135 20.33 -19.66 -10.43
CA TRP A 135 19.43 -20.15 -11.46
C TRP A 135 18.99 -21.61 -11.26
N ARG A 136 19.84 -22.46 -10.69
CA ARG A 136 19.48 -23.87 -10.40
C ARG A 136 18.45 -24.00 -9.29
N SER A 137 18.42 -23.06 -8.36
CA SER A 137 17.45 -23.11 -7.23
C SER A 137 16.05 -22.67 -7.65
N VAL A 138 15.91 -21.78 -8.64
CA VAL A 138 14.64 -21.31 -9.18
C VAL A 138 13.98 -22.35 -10.09
N ASN A 139 14.75 -22.95 -11.00
CA ASN A 139 14.21 -23.96 -11.93
C ASN A 139 13.84 -25.30 -11.27
N SER A 140 14.50 -25.66 -10.15
CA SER A 140 14.16 -26.87 -9.40
C SER A 140 12.77 -26.83 -8.75
N ARG A 141 12.15 -25.67 -8.60
CA ARG A 141 10.83 -25.50 -7.96
C ARG A 141 9.66 -25.48 -8.93
N HIS A 142 9.89 -25.13 -10.19
CA HIS A 142 8.79 -25.12 -11.18
C HIS A 142 8.38 -26.52 -11.63
N ASN A 143 9.20 -27.56 -11.38
CA ASN A 143 8.91 -28.93 -11.77
C ASN A 143 8.38 -29.83 -10.66
N SER A 144 8.14 -29.31 -9.44
CA SER A 144 7.53 -30.12 -8.37
C SER A 144 6.04 -29.75 -8.18
N THR A 145 5.20 -30.24 -9.07
CA THR A 145 3.72 -30.12 -9.01
C THR A 145 3.09 -31.09 -8.02
N LEU A 146 3.68 -31.31 -6.85
CA LEU A 146 3.01 -32.03 -5.75
C LEU A 146 3.38 -31.36 -4.44
N PRO A 147 2.40 -30.90 -3.64
CA PRO A 147 2.66 -30.41 -2.30
C PRO A 147 3.08 -31.59 -1.41
N ARG A 148 4.39 -31.80 -1.28
CA ARG A 148 4.91 -32.74 -0.27
C ARG A 148 4.51 -32.19 1.09
N HIS A 149 3.70 -32.92 1.80
CA HIS A 149 3.22 -32.66 3.15
C HIS A 149 4.42 -32.63 4.10
N ASN A 150 5.10 -31.47 4.21
CA ASN A 150 6.17 -31.29 5.19
C ASN A 150 5.48 -31.03 6.52
N GLY A 151 5.66 -31.94 7.44
CA GLY A 151 5.09 -31.85 8.79
C GLY A 151 5.60 -30.60 9.53
N PHE A 152 4.83 -30.13 10.49
CA PHE A 152 5.10 -28.98 11.36
C PHE A 152 6.54 -28.96 11.92
N PHE A 153 7.10 -30.13 12.26
CA PHE A 153 8.45 -30.27 12.79
C PHE A 153 9.56 -29.98 11.80
N THR A 154 9.39 -30.26 10.50
CA THR A 154 10.37 -29.91 9.46
C THR A 154 10.40 -28.41 9.19
N THR A 155 9.26 -27.74 9.30
CA THR A 155 9.18 -26.28 9.18
C THR A 155 9.85 -25.59 10.37
N ALA A 156 9.64 -26.09 11.59
CA ALA A 156 10.28 -25.58 12.80
C ALA A 156 11.80 -25.81 12.80
N SER A 157 12.27 -26.97 12.32
CA SER A 157 13.71 -27.26 12.25
C SER A 157 14.44 -26.41 11.18
N ASN A 158 13.78 -26.09 10.07
CA ASN A 158 14.31 -25.20 9.05
C ASN A 158 14.32 -23.74 9.51
N PHE A 159 13.38 -23.34 10.36
CA PHE A 159 13.36 -22.05 11.04
C PHE A 159 14.54 -21.90 12.00
N LEU A 160 14.79 -22.91 12.85
CA LEU A 160 15.93 -22.93 13.79
C LEU A 160 17.28 -23.01 13.09
N ARG A 161 17.34 -23.57 11.89
CA ARG A 161 18.58 -23.69 11.08
C ARG A 161 18.98 -22.42 10.36
N GLY A 162 18.15 -21.39 10.37
CA GLY A 162 18.47 -20.10 9.71
C GLY A 162 18.55 -20.16 8.19
N ASP A 163 18.16 -21.25 7.55
CA ASP A 163 18.15 -21.39 6.09
C ASP A 163 17.21 -20.39 5.42
N TRP A 164 16.25 -19.90 6.18
CA TRP A 164 15.36 -18.84 5.73
C TRP A 164 16.06 -17.46 5.69
N LEU A 165 17.03 -17.24 6.59
CA LEU A 165 17.87 -16.03 6.65
C LEU A 165 18.89 -15.93 5.48
N ARG A 166 19.22 -17.06 4.84
CA ARG A 166 20.19 -17.10 3.73
C ARG A 166 19.62 -16.78 2.36
N ARG A 167 18.30 -16.61 2.21
CA ARG A 167 17.74 -16.10 0.97
C ARG A 167 17.96 -14.60 0.91
N THR A 168 18.94 -14.20 0.18
CA THR A 168 19.18 -12.85 -0.30
C THR A 168 18.15 -12.50 -1.38
N ASP A 169 16.87 -12.37 -0.99
CA ASP A 169 15.91 -11.69 -1.82
C ASP A 169 16.13 -10.20 -1.56
N PRO A 170 16.39 -9.40 -2.59
CA PRO A 170 16.88 -8.03 -2.46
C PRO A 170 15.86 -7.03 -1.90
N GLU A 171 14.66 -7.46 -1.60
CA GLU A 171 13.53 -6.62 -1.21
C GLU A 171 13.12 -6.78 0.26
N LYS A 172 14.02 -7.32 1.10
CA LYS A 172 13.72 -7.49 2.53
C LYS A 172 13.76 -6.16 3.25
N ALA A 173 12.90 -6.04 4.27
CA ALA A 173 13.02 -4.95 5.24
C ALA A 173 14.44 -5.00 5.86
N PRO A 174 15.21 -3.90 5.84
CA PRO A 174 16.56 -3.89 6.40
C PRO A 174 16.50 -4.21 7.89
N THR A 175 17.49 -4.95 8.40
CA THR A 175 17.55 -5.34 9.82
C THR A 175 17.47 -4.12 10.75
N PHE A 176 18.04 -2.99 10.32
CA PHE A 176 18.01 -1.72 11.05
C PHE A 176 16.93 -0.74 10.56
N SER A 177 15.81 -1.24 10.03
CA SER A 177 14.69 -0.34 9.73
C SER A 177 14.13 0.26 11.03
N PRO A 178 13.55 1.47 11.00
CA PRO A 178 12.94 2.11 12.18
C PRO A 178 11.92 1.22 12.89
N LEU A 179 11.11 0.46 12.15
CA LEU A 179 10.13 -0.47 12.71
C LEU A 179 10.77 -1.67 13.40
N ASN A 180 11.90 -2.15 12.90
CA ASN A 180 12.65 -3.23 13.53
C ASN A 180 13.30 -2.76 14.83
N LEU A 181 13.87 -1.55 14.86
CA LEU A 181 14.40 -0.94 16.08
C LEU A 181 13.30 -0.74 17.12
N LEU A 182 12.13 -0.27 16.70
CA LEU A 182 10.97 -0.11 17.58
C LEU A 182 10.47 -1.46 18.12
N SER A 183 10.53 -2.50 17.30
CA SER A 183 10.19 -3.86 17.70
C SER A 183 11.15 -4.42 18.76
N ILE A 184 12.45 -4.16 18.59
CA ILE A 184 13.48 -4.54 19.58
C ILE A 184 13.29 -3.75 20.87
N PHE A 185 13.05 -2.43 20.78
CA PHE A 185 12.76 -1.58 21.93
C PHE A 185 11.53 -2.09 22.71
N SER A 186 10.44 -2.41 22.01
CA SER A 186 9.24 -3.00 22.64
C SER A 186 9.53 -4.33 23.33
N CYS A 187 10.38 -5.18 22.74
CA CYS A 187 10.81 -6.43 23.36
C CYS A 187 11.58 -6.19 24.66
N VAL A 188 12.57 -5.29 24.64
CA VAL A 188 13.37 -4.91 25.82
C VAL A 188 12.48 -4.33 26.93
N LEU A 189 11.56 -3.42 26.56
CA LEU A 189 10.60 -2.83 27.48
C LEU A 189 9.69 -3.89 28.12
N THR A 190 9.21 -4.85 27.33
CA THR A 190 8.39 -5.96 27.84
C THR A 190 9.14 -6.81 28.85
N TRP A 191 10.42 -7.13 28.56
CA TRP A 191 11.25 -7.87 29.51
C TRP A 191 11.57 -7.08 30.78
N ALA A 192 11.76 -5.76 30.67
CA ALA A 192 11.96 -4.91 31.84
C ALA A 192 10.72 -4.92 32.76
N ILE A 193 9.51 -4.75 32.19
CA ILE A 193 8.26 -4.80 32.95
C ILE A 193 8.07 -6.20 33.56
N PHE A 194 8.38 -7.25 32.80
CA PHE A 194 8.31 -8.62 33.31
C PHE A 194 9.23 -8.83 34.51
N ALA A 195 10.48 -8.36 34.48
CA ALA A 195 11.40 -8.43 35.59
C ALA A 195 10.89 -7.67 36.84
N VAL A 196 10.28 -6.49 36.65
CA VAL A 196 9.64 -5.72 37.73
C VAL A 196 8.44 -6.49 38.30
N SER A 197 7.62 -7.14 37.44
CA SER A 197 6.48 -7.96 37.90
C SER A 197 6.93 -9.16 38.75
N VAL A 198 8.04 -9.81 38.36
CA VAL A 198 8.65 -10.90 39.15
C VAL A 198 9.19 -10.37 40.50
N TYR A 199 9.86 -9.22 40.49
CA TYR A 199 10.37 -8.60 41.71
C TYR A 199 9.24 -8.24 42.70
N ASN A 200 8.12 -7.71 42.17
CA ASN A 200 6.93 -7.37 42.95
C ASN A 200 6.07 -8.58 43.31
N ARG A 201 6.47 -9.80 42.90
CA ARG A 201 5.74 -11.06 43.12
C ARG A 201 4.30 -11.06 42.61
N ASP A 202 4.03 -10.32 41.54
CA ASP A 202 2.72 -10.30 40.89
C ASP A 202 2.65 -11.39 39.81
N ALA A 203 2.21 -12.58 40.20
CA ALA A 203 2.10 -13.72 39.27
C ALA A 203 1.06 -13.52 38.19
N ILE A 204 -0.02 -12.72 38.45
CA ILE A 204 -1.06 -12.45 37.46
C ILE A 204 -0.50 -11.57 36.38
N ALA A 205 0.26 -10.51 36.72
CA ALA A 205 0.94 -9.66 35.76
C ALA A 205 1.97 -10.46 34.93
N CYS A 206 2.74 -11.34 35.56
CA CYS A 206 3.67 -12.20 34.83
C CYS A 206 2.95 -13.10 33.82
N LEU A 207 1.83 -13.73 34.18
CA LEU A 207 1.04 -14.57 33.29
C LEU A 207 0.43 -13.74 32.14
N ALA A 208 -0.06 -12.54 32.44
CA ALA A 208 -0.58 -11.62 31.44
C ALA A 208 0.49 -11.22 30.39
N LEU A 209 1.70 -10.88 30.86
CA LEU A 209 2.82 -10.51 29.98
C LEU A 209 3.31 -11.70 29.14
N ILE A 210 3.35 -12.92 29.72
CA ILE A 210 3.66 -14.14 28.96
C ILE A 210 2.60 -14.37 27.87
N ALA A 211 1.32 -14.22 28.20
CA ALA A 211 0.23 -14.42 27.25
C ALA A 211 0.30 -13.38 26.11
N ILE A 212 0.51 -12.10 26.42
CA ILE A 212 0.69 -11.04 25.40
C ILE A 212 1.91 -11.32 24.51
N SER A 213 3.02 -11.72 25.10
CA SER A 213 4.25 -12.07 24.37
C SER A 213 4.03 -13.26 23.45
N LEU A 214 3.28 -14.27 23.91
CA LEU A 214 2.93 -15.44 23.10
C LEU A 214 2.02 -15.05 21.92
N VAL A 215 1.03 -14.20 22.14
CA VAL A 215 0.18 -13.63 21.07
C VAL A 215 1.05 -12.94 20.03
N SER A 216 1.96 -12.07 20.45
CA SER A 216 2.88 -11.36 19.55
C SER A 216 3.67 -12.33 18.68
N THR A 217 4.24 -13.37 19.28
CA THR A 217 5.04 -14.38 18.57
C THR A 217 4.20 -15.19 17.58
N ILE A 218 3.02 -15.64 17.99
CA ILE A 218 2.10 -16.43 17.14
C ILE A 218 1.67 -15.58 15.94
N VAL A 219 1.26 -14.33 16.17
CA VAL A 219 0.80 -13.42 15.12
C VAL A 219 1.95 -13.06 14.18
N GLY A 220 3.12 -12.73 14.71
CA GLY A 220 4.31 -12.46 13.92
C GLY A 220 4.67 -13.64 13.02
N TYR A 221 4.67 -14.87 13.55
CA TYR A 221 4.93 -16.08 12.78
C TYR A 221 3.86 -16.35 11.71
N ALA A 222 2.59 -16.24 12.07
CA ALA A 222 1.48 -16.51 11.17
C ALA A 222 1.43 -15.51 10.00
N SER A 223 1.79 -14.26 10.26
CA SER A 223 1.75 -13.15 9.29
C SER A 223 3.09 -12.88 8.62
N LEU A 224 4.14 -13.64 8.94
CA LEU A 224 5.46 -13.45 8.35
C LEU A 224 5.43 -13.69 6.83
N TRP A 225 5.87 -12.70 6.07
CA TRP A 225 5.83 -12.71 4.63
C TRP A 225 7.07 -12.05 4.00
N SER A 226 7.26 -12.27 2.71
CA SER A 226 8.25 -11.59 1.89
C SER A 226 7.61 -11.13 0.59
N PRO A 227 8.00 -9.96 0.07
CA PRO A 227 7.56 -9.52 -1.26
C PRO A 227 8.18 -10.42 -2.33
N GLN A 228 7.37 -10.76 -3.32
CA GLN A 228 7.81 -11.48 -4.50
C GLN A 228 7.47 -10.65 -5.72
N LEU A 229 8.51 -10.13 -6.38
CA LEU A 229 8.39 -9.42 -7.64
C LEU A 229 8.48 -10.38 -8.82
N MET A 230 7.81 -10.02 -9.90
CA MET A 230 7.79 -10.82 -11.11
C MET A 230 9.11 -10.68 -11.86
N LYS A 231 9.94 -11.72 -11.83
CA LYS A 231 11.23 -11.76 -12.54
C LYS A 231 11.08 -12.41 -13.90
N ARG A 232 11.80 -11.88 -14.87
CA ARG A 232 11.86 -12.46 -16.20
C ARG A 232 12.68 -13.75 -16.18
N THR A 233 12.15 -14.80 -16.81
CA THR A 233 12.81 -16.12 -16.90
C THR A 233 13.55 -16.35 -18.23
N SER A 234 13.26 -15.54 -19.26
CA SER A 234 13.84 -15.69 -20.59
C SER A 234 15.07 -14.79 -20.79
N GLY A 235 16.16 -15.35 -21.33
CA GLY A 235 17.35 -14.58 -21.72
C GLY A 235 17.27 -13.95 -23.14
N ALA A 236 16.09 -13.94 -23.79
CA ALA A 236 15.95 -13.34 -25.10
C ALA A 236 16.21 -11.83 -25.08
N VAL A 237 16.79 -11.29 -26.14
CA VAL A 237 16.97 -9.85 -26.32
C VAL A 237 15.59 -9.21 -26.55
N VAL A 238 15.28 -8.19 -25.79
CA VAL A 238 14.02 -7.44 -25.88
C VAL A 238 14.32 -5.94 -25.94
N PRO A 239 13.39 -5.14 -26.49
CA PRO A 239 13.51 -3.68 -26.49
C PRO A 239 13.56 -3.12 -25.07
N GLU A 240 13.92 -1.84 -24.95
CA GLU A 240 13.86 -1.09 -23.69
C GLU A 240 12.46 -1.14 -23.09
N GLY A 241 12.39 -1.20 -21.78
CA GLY A 241 11.13 -1.31 -21.02
C GLY A 241 10.59 0.03 -20.56
N ASP A 242 10.71 1.08 -21.36
CA ASP A 242 10.24 2.42 -21.01
C ASP A 242 8.77 2.42 -20.60
N VAL A 243 8.46 3.15 -19.53
CA VAL A 243 7.13 3.22 -18.94
C VAL A 243 6.69 4.67 -18.78
N VAL A 244 5.44 4.96 -19.13
CA VAL A 244 4.77 6.24 -18.87
C VAL A 244 3.75 6.06 -17.77
N ILE A 245 3.85 6.86 -16.73
CA ILE A 245 2.92 6.91 -15.61
C ILE A 245 2.16 8.22 -15.70
N ARG A 246 0.84 8.14 -15.69
CA ARG A 246 -0.07 9.28 -15.70
C ARG A 246 -0.88 9.31 -14.42
N THR A 247 -0.78 10.41 -13.69
CA THR A 247 -1.61 10.65 -12.52
C THR A 247 -3.01 11.14 -12.91
N ARG A 248 -3.95 11.09 -11.99
CA ARG A 248 -5.31 11.61 -12.21
C ARG A 248 -5.33 13.13 -12.43
N GLU A 249 -4.38 13.83 -11.85
CA GLU A 249 -4.23 15.28 -11.91
C GLU A 249 -3.49 15.78 -13.16
N GLY A 250 -3.20 14.89 -14.11
CA GLY A 250 -2.55 15.23 -15.37
C GLY A 250 -1.03 15.40 -15.28
N ALA A 251 -0.39 14.98 -14.19
CA ALA A 251 1.06 14.86 -14.15
C ALA A 251 1.53 13.60 -14.87
N PHE A 252 2.70 13.68 -15.50
CA PHE A 252 3.33 12.56 -16.19
C PHE A 252 4.74 12.29 -15.65
N ILE A 253 5.03 11.02 -15.46
CA ILE A 253 6.39 10.53 -15.21
C ILE A 253 6.75 9.59 -16.35
N VAL A 254 7.90 9.83 -16.98
CA VAL A 254 8.51 8.90 -17.92
C VAL A 254 9.65 8.17 -17.21
N VAL A 255 9.61 6.85 -17.18
CA VAL A 255 10.66 6.02 -16.61
C VAL A 255 11.41 5.32 -17.74
N LYS A 256 12.69 5.64 -17.86
CA LYS A 256 13.64 4.99 -18.76
C LYS A 256 14.27 3.81 -18.04
N CYS A 257 13.99 2.59 -18.48
CA CYS A 257 14.52 1.40 -17.82
C CYS A 257 14.59 0.19 -18.76
N ASP A 258 15.32 -0.83 -18.32
CA ASP A 258 15.35 -2.12 -18.99
C ASP A 258 14.02 -2.89 -18.78
N GLU A 259 13.68 -3.79 -19.69
CA GLU A 259 12.46 -4.62 -19.61
C GLU A 259 12.41 -5.45 -18.30
N ASN A 260 13.55 -5.83 -17.72
CA ASN A 260 13.59 -6.55 -16.45
C ASN A 260 13.07 -5.67 -15.32
N VAL A 261 13.57 -4.42 -15.23
CA VAL A 261 13.13 -3.42 -14.24
C VAL A 261 11.66 -3.06 -14.48
N ALA A 262 11.25 -2.90 -15.75
CA ALA A 262 9.87 -2.61 -16.10
C ALA A 262 8.92 -3.70 -15.59
N ARG A 263 9.27 -4.97 -15.73
CA ARG A 263 8.47 -6.10 -15.23
C ARG A 263 8.47 -6.22 -13.72
N GLU A 264 9.62 -6.06 -13.10
CA GLU A 264 9.74 -6.17 -11.66
C GLU A 264 8.94 -5.10 -10.95
N LEU A 265 9.02 -3.86 -11.39
CA LEU A 265 8.43 -2.72 -10.68
C LEU A 265 7.05 -2.32 -11.23
N TYR A 266 6.88 -2.23 -12.54
CA TYR A 266 5.74 -1.52 -13.13
C TYR A 266 4.68 -2.44 -13.72
N THR A 267 5.08 -3.42 -14.52
CA THR A 267 4.12 -4.24 -15.29
C THR A 267 3.83 -5.60 -14.67
N GLY A 268 4.69 -6.06 -13.77
CA GLY A 268 4.49 -7.31 -13.03
C GLY A 268 3.62 -7.14 -11.79
N THR A 269 3.18 -8.27 -11.25
CA THR A 269 2.43 -8.30 -9.99
C THR A 269 3.37 -8.34 -8.80
N GLU A 270 3.05 -7.58 -7.75
CA GLU A 270 3.69 -7.64 -6.45
C GLU A 270 2.88 -8.57 -5.54
N GLU A 271 3.40 -9.75 -5.25
CA GLU A 271 2.71 -10.74 -4.44
C GLU A 271 3.34 -10.86 -3.05
N CYS A 272 2.49 -11.08 -2.05
CA CYS A 272 2.92 -11.37 -0.69
C CYS A 272 3.06 -12.87 -0.50
N THR A 273 4.28 -13.38 -0.41
CA THR A 273 4.54 -14.81 -0.14
C THR A 273 4.67 -15.03 1.35
N TYR A 274 3.73 -15.74 1.94
CA TYR A 274 3.68 -16.01 3.37
C TYR A 274 4.41 -17.30 3.76
N LEU A 275 5.05 -17.31 4.93
CA LEU A 275 5.69 -18.50 5.50
C LEU A 275 4.64 -19.59 5.75
N VAL A 276 3.49 -19.25 6.32
CA VAL A 276 2.37 -20.14 6.53
C VAL A 276 1.50 -20.14 5.27
N HIS A 277 1.75 -21.04 4.33
CA HIS A 277 1.03 -21.08 3.06
C HIS A 277 -0.46 -21.40 3.19
N SER A 278 -0.81 -22.28 4.16
CA SER A 278 -2.20 -22.73 4.35
C SER A 278 -3.07 -21.65 5.00
N VAL A 279 -4.14 -21.26 4.31
CA VAL A 279 -5.14 -20.31 4.83
C VAL A 279 -5.84 -20.87 6.10
N ARG A 280 -6.07 -22.19 6.14
CA ARG A 280 -6.69 -22.82 7.32
C ARG A 280 -5.77 -22.76 8.54
N ALA A 281 -4.48 -23.06 8.35
CA ALA A 281 -3.49 -22.96 9.42
C ALA A 281 -3.32 -21.52 9.92
N TYR A 282 -3.30 -20.56 9.01
CA TYR A 282 -3.27 -19.14 9.36
C TYR A 282 -4.47 -18.75 10.24
N ARG A 283 -5.70 -19.06 9.78
CA ARG A 283 -6.91 -18.74 10.55
C ARG A 283 -6.95 -19.42 11.91
N ALA A 284 -6.47 -20.67 12.02
CA ALA A 284 -6.37 -21.36 13.28
C ALA A 284 -5.37 -20.68 14.24
N LEU A 285 -4.20 -20.27 13.75
CA LEU A 285 -3.20 -19.55 14.55
C LEU A 285 -3.73 -18.18 15.01
N ILE A 286 -4.38 -17.43 14.14
CA ILE A 286 -4.98 -16.12 14.49
C ILE A 286 -6.13 -16.32 15.49
N GLY A 287 -6.98 -17.33 15.32
CA GLY A 287 -8.04 -17.65 16.29
C GLY A 287 -7.48 -18.02 17.67
N LEU A 288 -6.43 -18.84 17.71
CA LEU A 288 -5.72 -19.17 18.95
C LEU A 288 -5.12 -17.91 19.60
N ALA A 289 -4.44 -17.06 18.82
CA ALA A 289 -3.87 -15.81 19.31
C ALA A 289 -4.96 -14.87 19.88
N THR A 290 -6.10 -14.78 19.20
CA THR A 290 -7.25 -13.99 19.68
C THR A 290 -7.77 -14.51 21.01
N PHE A 291 -7.91 -15.83 21.15
CA PHE A 291 -8.35 -16.44 22.40
C PHE A 291 -7.35 -16.16 23.55
N ILE A 292 -6.06 -16.34 23.31
CA ILE A 292 -5.01 -16.03 24.29
C ILE A 292 -5.02 -14.55 24.66
N LEU A 293 -5.23 -13.66 23.69
CA LEU A 293 -5.34 -12.22 23.96
C LEU A 293 -6.52 -11.89 24.87
N MET A 294 -7.69 -12.50 24.65
CA MET A 294 -8.84 -12.32 25.55
C MET A 294 -8.53 -12.75 26.98
N VAL A 295 -7.86 -13.89 27.14
CA VAL A 295 -7.40 -14.34 28.46
C VAL A 295 -6.40 -13.35 29.05
N ALA A 296 -5.44 -12.86 28.28
CA ALA A 296 -4.45 -11.88 28.72
C ALA A 296 -5.09 -10.57 29.20
N VAL A 297 -6.13 -10.08 28.51
CA VAL A 297 -6.87 -8.88 28.91
C VAL A 297 -7.59 -9.10 30.25
N VAL A 298 -8.20 -10.26 30.47
CA VAL A 298 -8.82 -10.60 31.76
C VAL A 298 -7.77 -10.64 32.89
N LEU A 299 -6.62 -11.24 32.62
CA LEU A 299 -5.51 -11.27 33.59
C LEU A 299 -5.03 -9.85 33.92
N LEU A 300 -4.83 -9.02 32.89
CA LEU A 300 -4.43 -7.61 33.05
C LEU A 300 -5.39 -6.83 33.96
N GLY A 301 -6.69 -7.04 33.79
CA GLY A 301 -7.71 -6.43 34.65
C GLY A 301 -7.67 -6.86 36.11
N ASN A 302 -6.94 -7.96 36.42
CA ASN A 302 -6.84 -8.54 37.75
C ASN A 302 -5.45 -8.40 38.40
N CYS A 303 -4.43 -7.84 37.70
CA CYS A 303 -3.12 -7.60 38.32
C CYS A 303 -3.13 -6.35 39.22
N ASN A 304 -2.04 -6.13 39.98
CA ASN A 304 -1.86 -4.99 40.85
C ASN A 304 -1.91 -3.66 40.05
N PHE A 305 -2.42 -2.59 40.68
CA PHE A 305 -2.55 -1.27 40.02
C PHE A 305 -1.22 -0.75 39.49
N ASP A 306 -0.12 -0.91 40.21
CA ASP A 306 1.21 -0.45 39.77
C ASP A 306 1.65 -1.16 38.49
N GLN A 307 1.35 -2.43 38.33
CA GLN A 307 1.64 -3.21 37.12
C GLN A 307 0.69 -2.83 35.98
N GLN A 308 -0.58 -2.58 36.27
CA GLN A 308 -1.52 -2.03 35.28
C GLN A 308 -1.02 -0.67 34.74
N ALA A 309 -0.59 0.21 35.64
CA ALA A 309 -0.07 1.52 35.27
C ALA A 309 1.22 1.40 34.43
N ALA A 310 2.14 0.51 34.79
CA ALA A 310 3.37 0.27 34.05
C ALA A 310 3.10 -0.26 32.64
N ILE A 311 2.24 -1.26 32.50
CA ILE A 311 1.88 -1.86 31.21
C ILE A 311 1.10 -0.85 30.37
N GLY A 312 0.13 -0.11 30.96
CA GLY A 312 -0.63 0.93 30.29
C GLY A 312 0.26 2.09 29.79
N SER A 313 1.23 2.51 30.62
CA SER A 313 2.21 3.55 30.22
C SER A 313 3.08 3.06 29.06
N ALA A 314 3.58 1.83 29.12
CA ALA A 314 4.34 1.23 28.03
C ALA A 314 3.52 1.20 26.72
N TYR A 315 2.24 0.85 26.83
CA TYR A 315 1.32 0.83 25.71
C TYR A 315 1.16 2.23 25.08
N ILE A 316 0.97 3.27 25.89
CA ILE A 316 0.86 4.67 25.43
C ILE A 316 2.16 5.11 24.76
N VAL A 317 3.31 4.84 25.37
CA VAL A 317 4.62 5.18 24.82
C VAL A 317 4.85 4.52 23.47
N LEU A 318 4.57 3.22 23.38
CA LEU A 318 4.72 2.47 22.13
C LEU A 318 3.79 2.99 21.04
N ASN A 319 2.53 3.33 21.36
CA ASN A 319 1.62 3.95 20.41
C ASN A 319 2.16 5.28 19.89
N GLY A 320 2.65 6.14 20.77
CA GLY A 320 3.28 7.41 20.40
C GLY A 320 4.48 7.21 19.47
N LEU A 321 5.31 6.19 19.74
CA LEU A 321 6.47 5.86 18.90
C LEU A 321 6.06 5.30 17.53
N TYR A 322 5.02 4.48 17.44
CA TYR A 322 4.49 4.01 16.16
C TYR A 322 3.85 5.15 15.35
N TRP A 323 3.17 6.08 16.03
CA TRP A 323 2.68 7.28 15.39
C TRP A 323 3.85 8.16 14.87
N ALA A 324 4.89 8.34 15.66
CA ALA A 324 6.10 9.05 15.23
C ALA A 324 6.79 8.34 14.04
N ALA A 325 6.74 7.01 13.99
CA ALA A 325 7.26 6.25 12.85
C ALA A 325 6.48 6.53 11.54
N SER A 326 5.20 6.94 11.59
CA SER A 326 4.44 7.35 10.40
C SER A 326 4.99 8.61 9.74
N LEU A 327 5.76 9.42 10.47
CA LEU A 327 6.42 10.61 9.92
C LEU A 327 7.68 10.26 9.12
N VAL A 328 8.18 9.03 9.26
CA VAL A 328 9.37 8.57 8.54
C VAL A 328 8.99 8.17 7.12
N PRO A 329 9.72 8.64 6.09
CA PRO A 329 9.44 8.27 4.71
C PRO A 329 9.43 6.75 4.49
N LYS A 330 8.47 6.24 3.72
CA LYS A 330 8.29 4.79 3.46
C LYS A 330 9.53 4.11 2.88
N LYS A 331 10.41 4.85 2.21
CA LYS A 331 11.68 4.36 1.67
C LYS A 331 12.65 3.82 2.73
N GLU A 332 12.55 4.29 3.98
CA GLU A 332 13.43 3.83 5.07
C GLU A 332 13.01 2.46 5.64
N PHE A 333 11.81 1.99 5.30
CA PHE A 333 11.30 0.70 5.75
C PHE A 333 11.70 -0.46 4.83
N TRP A 334 12.17 -0.17 3.60
CA TRP A 334 12.50 -1.15 2.58
C TRP A 334 13.90 -0.98 2.04
N ASP A 335 14.60 -2.07 1.72
CA ASP A 335 15.91 -2.02 1.09
C ASP A 335 15.77 -2.01 -0.44
N LEU A 336 15.63 -0.82 -1.00
CA LEU A 336 15.52 -0.58 -2.44
C LEU A 336 16.85 -0.18 -3.08
N LYS A 337 17.99 -0.40 -2.39
CA LYS A 337 19.35 -0.05 -2.89
C LYS A 337 19.75 -0.79 -4.16
N MET A 338 19.03 -1.87 -4.49
CA MET A 338 19.23 -2.57 -5.76
C MET A 338 18.75 -1.78 -6.98
N TYR A 339 17.88 -0.78 -6.78
CA TYR A 339 17.40 0.11 -7.82
C TYR A 339 18.04 1.49 -7.66
N GLU A 340 18.84 1.87 -8.65
CA GLU A 340 19.45 3.20 -8.72
C GLU A 340 18.54 4.11 -9.54
N ARG A 341 18.06 5.21 -8.92
CA ARG A 341 17.21 6.23 -9.55
C ARG A 341 18.05 7.47 -9.84
N GLU A 342 18.03 7.89 -11.09
CA GLU A 342 18.62 9.12 -11.60
C GLU A 342 17.50 10.03 -12.17
N ASP A 343 17.46 11.29 -11.76
CA ASP A 343 16.56 12.28 -12.38
C ASP A 343 17.25 12.85 -13.63
N ILE A 344 16.69 12.54 -14.79
CA ILE A 344 17.18 12.98 -16.10
C ILE A 344 16.15 13.91 -16.78
N THR A 345 15.30 14.57 -16.01
CA THR A 345 14.29 15.50 -16.54
C THR A 345 14.98 16.61 -17.32
N PRO A 346 14.65 16.81 -18.61
CA PRO A 346 15.18 17.93 -19.37
C PRO A 346 14.76 19.27 -18.75
N ASP A 347 15.69 20.24 -18.75
CA ASP A 347 15.46 21.53 -18.09
C ASP A 347 14.26 22.29 -18.63
N ASP A 348 13.97 22.20 -19.93
CA ASP A 348 12.84 22.82 -20.59
C ASP A 348 11.46 22.20 -20.20
N CYS A 349 11.46 21.01 -19.58
CA CYS A 349 10.26 20.32 -19.10
C CYS A 349 10.07 20.40 -17.58
N ARG A 350 11.10 20.86 -16.85
CA ARG A 350 11.14 20.79 -15.39
C ARG A 350 10.04 21.62 -14.72
N ASP A 351 9.72 22.78 -15.32
CA ASP A 351 8.69 23.70 -14.85
C ASP A 351 7.38 23.57 -15.66
N ALA A 352 7.03 22.36 -16.06
CA ALA A 352 5.79 22.08 -16.80
C ALA A 352 4.52 22.48 -16.05
N ASP A 353 4.57 22.47 -14.72
CA ASP A 353 3.52 22.85 -13.78
C ASP A 353 3.39 24.37 -13.58
N ARG A 354 4.26 25.18 -14.21
CA ARG A 354 4.26 26.63 -14.07
C ARG A 354 4.06 27.33 -15.39
N ALA A 355 3.40 28.49 -15.35
CA ALA A 355 3.41 29.41 -16.47
C ALA A 355 4.82 30.04 -16.59
N GLN A 356 5.37 30.07 -17.81
CA GLN A 356 6.68 30.70 -17.99
C GLN A 356 6.55 32.24 -17.93
N PRO A 357 7.39 32.92 -17.12
CA PRO A 357 7.38 34.37 -17.08
C PRO A 357 7.78 34.95 -18.47
N GLY A 358 6.89 35.71 -19.10
CA GLY A 358 7.10 36.25 -20.42
C GLY A 358 6.86 35.29 -21.59
N GLY A 359 6.28 34.10 -21.31
CA GLY A 359 5.81 33.17 -22.33
C GLY A 359 4.58 33.67 -23.09
N GLU A 360 4.26 32.98 -24.21
CA GLU A 360 3.04 33.23 -24.97
C GLU A 360 1.79 32.98 -24.08
N PRO A 361 0.66 33.66 -24.34
CA PRO A 361 -0.57 33.47 -23.56
C PRO A 361 -1.06 32.03 -23.47
N ASP A 362 -0.65 31.19 -24.42
CA ASP A 362 -1.02 29.78 -24.52
C ASP A 362 -0.06 28.84 -23.76
N ASP A 363 1.00 29.36 -23.10
CA ASP A 363 2.00 28.57 -22.38
C ASP A 363 1.62 28.34 -20.90
N LEU A 364 0.38 27.95 -20.70
CA LEU A 364 -0.16 27.58 -19.38
C LEU A 364 0.05 26.08 -19.10
N PRO A 365 0.17 25.70 -17.80
CA PRO A 365 0.15 24.31 -17.40
C PRO A 365 -1.09 23.59 -17.95
N SER A 366 -0.89 22.53 -18.72
CA SER A 366 -1.98 21.81 -19.32
C SER A 366 -1.64 20.34 -19.56
N PHE A 367 -2.66 19.50 -19.59
CA PHE A 367 -2.53 18.08 -19.91
C PHE A 367 -1.88 17.85 -21.29
N THR A 368 -2.21 18.66 -22.28
CA THR A 368 -1.63 18.56 -23.62
C THR A 368 -0.14 18.86 -23.62
N ARG A 369 0.29 19.88 -22.84
CA ARG A 369 1.70 20.24 -22.66
C ARG A 369 2.50 19.09 -22.07
N THR A 370 2.03 18.51 -20.97
CA THR A 370 2.72 17.40 -20.31
C THR A 370 2.71 16.13 -21.15
N MET A 371 1.61 15.85 -21.85
CA MET A 371 1.53 14.74 -22.80
C MET A 371 2.50 14.91 -23.97
N TRP A 372 2.64 16.11 -24.52
CA TRP A 372 3.63 16.41 -25.56
C TRP A 372 5.06 16.14 -25.07
N TYR A 373 5.39 16.58 -23.86
CA TYR A 373 6.71 16.27 -23.27
C TYR A 373 6.94 14.77 -23.14
N ALA A 374 5.94 14.01 -22.73
CA ALA A 374 6.04 12.56 -22.65
C ALA A 374 6.25 11.92 -24.03
N ILE A 375 5.53 12.35 -25.07
CA ILE A 375 5.73 11.89 -26.45
C ILE A 375 7.15 12.22 -26.94
N ARG A 376 7.61 13.45 -26.71
CA ARG A 376 8.94 13.89 -27.15
C ARG A 376 10.07 13.09 -26.47
N VAL A 377 9.95 12.79 -25.19
CA VAL A 377 10.96 12.04 -24.43
C VAL A 377 10.93 10.55 -24.75
N THR A 378 9.76 9.97 -24.95
CA THR A 378 9.65 8.55 -25.32
C THR A 378 10.02 8.28 -26.76
N GLY A 379 9.80 9.25 -27.65
CA GLY A 379 10.01 9.08 -29.08
C GLY A 379 8.89 8.32 -29.79
N GLU A 380 7.86 7.90 -29.07
CA GLU A 380 6.78 7.04 -29.56
C GLU A 380 5.40 7.61 -29.19
N VAL A 381 4.41 7.39 -30.03
CA VAL A 381 3.02 7.86 -29.82
C VAL A 381 2.01 6.73 -29.63
N GLU A 382 2.38 5.49 -29.92
CA GLU A 382 1.45 4.37 -29.90
C GLU A 382 0.86 4.14 -28.49
N TRP A 383 1.65 4.41 -27.46
CA TRP A 383 1.17 4.35 -26.07
C TRP A 383 0.03 5.36 -25.80
N VAL A 384 -0.01 6.51 -26.48
CA VAL A 384 -1.11 7.49 -26.35
C VAL A 384 -2.39 6.94 -26.93
N ARG A 385 -2.30 6.27 -28.09
CA ARG A 385 -3.46 5.68 -28.78
C ARG A 385 -4.06 4.51 -27.99
N THR A 386 -3.21 3.68 -27.41
CA THR A 386 -3.62 2.46 -26.70
C THR A 386 -4.09 2.77 -25.29
N SER A 387 -3.45 3.70 -24.57
CA SER A 387 -3.74 4.00 -23.16
C SER A 387 -4.99 4.83 -22.90
N GLY A 388 -5.63 5.36 -23.96
CA GLY A 388 -6.72 6.33 -23.79
C GLY A 388 -6.26 7.65 -23.15
N ALA A 389 -4.98 8.00 -23.27
CA ALA A 389 -4.47 9.28 -22.81
C ALA A 389 -5.07 10.45 -23.61
N ALA A 390 -5.30 10.25 -24.91
CA ALA A 390 -6.01 11.18 -25.75
C ALA A 390 -7.42 10.67 -26.06
N PRO A 391 -8.45 11.55 -26.10
CA PRO A 391 -9.78 11.20 -26.57
C PRO A 391 -9.75 10.65 -28.01
N LYS A 392 -10.60 9.65 -28.30
CA LYS A 392 -10.68 9.02 -29.63
C LYS A 392 -11.51 9.87 -30.63
N THR A 393 -11.31 11.19 -30.65
CA THR A 393 -11.92 12.07 -31.64
C THR A 393 -11.00 12.28 -32.84
N LYS A 394 -11.58 12.69 -33.98
CA LYS A 394 -10.80 12.89 -35.20
C LYS A 394 -9.72 13.98 -35.03
N GLU A 395 -10.02 15.00 -34.26
CA GLU A 395 -9.15 16.13 -33.98
C GLU A 395 -7.94 15.71 -33.15
N TRP A 396 -8.19 14.94 -32.06
CA TRP A 396 -7.12 14.43 -31.25
C TRP A 396 -6.24 13.42 -32.00
N MET A 397 -6.81 12.57 -32.84
CA MET A 397 -6.02 11.61 -33.63
C MET A 397 -5.18 12.34 -34.69
N ARG A 398 -5.67 13.46 -35.28
CA ARG A 398 -4.88 14.31 -36.17
C ARG A 398 -3.72 14.97 -35.43
N TRP A 399 -3.98 15.51 -34.24
CA TRP A 399 -2.93 16.08 -33.41
C TRP A 399 -1.86 15.04 -33.02
N VAL A 400 -2.25 13.82 -32.58
CA VAL A 400 -1.32 12.73 -32.28
C VAL A 400 -0.47 12.36 -33.49
N SER A 401 -1.07 12.34 -34.68
CA SER A 401 -0.32 12.07 -35.94
C SER A 401 0.63 13.18 -36.28
N ALA A 402 0.26 14.46 -36.06
CA ALA A 402 1.16 15.59 -36.21
C ALA A 402 2.33 15.53 -35.22
N ALA A 403 2.06 15.18 -33.94
CA ALA A 403 3.08 14.98 -32.94
C ALA A 403 4.07 13.84 -33.33
N GLU A 404 3.56 12.73 -33.89
CA GLU A 404 4.37 11.63 -34.40
C GLU A 404 5.34 12.09 -35.50
N MET A 405 4.85 12.88 -36.46
CA MET A 405 5.70 13.43 -37.53
C MET A 405 6.80 14.33 -36.96
N GLN A 406 6.49 15.19 -35.99
CA GLN A 406 7.47 16.08 -35.39
C GLN A 406 8.58 15.32 -34.65
N VAL A 407 8.23 14.24 -33.95
CA VAL A 407 9.21 13.41 -33.26
C VAL A 407 10.08 12.62 -34.23
N LYS A 408 9.50 12.00 -35.29
CA LYS A 408 10.23 11.19 -36.27
C LYS A 408 11.16 12.05 -37.13
N GLU A 409 10.74 13.24 -37.51
CA GLU A 409 11.55 14.16 -38.31
C GLU A 409 12.60 14.90 -37.50
N ARG A 410 12.66 14.71 -36.18
CA ARG A 410 13.54 15.42 -35.22
C ARG A 410 13.57 16.93 -35.46
N LYS A 411 12.46 17.48 -35.89
CA LYS A 411 12.31 18.92 -36.06
C LYS A 411 12.25 19.59 -34.71
N GLN A 412 13.26 20.36 -34.35
CA GLN A 412 13.35 21.12 -33.09
C GLN A 412 12.31 22.25 -32.97
N GLY A 413 11.38 22.37 -33.93
CA GLY A 413 10.51 23.52 -34.08
C GLY A 413 9.18 23.48 -33.34
N TRP A 414 8.79 22.34 -32.72
CA TRP A 414 7.52 22.26 -32.05
C TRP A 414 7.70 22.44 -30.53
N GLU A 415 7.76 23.69 -30.11
CA GLU A 415 7.73 24.06 -28.71
C GLU A 415 6.39 23.66 -28.08
N ALA A 416 6.34 23.46 -26.78
CA ALA A 416 5.15 22.94 -26.09
C ALA A 416 3.90 23.81 -26.32
N TRP A 417 4.05 25.13 -26.28
CA TRP A 417 2.94 26.06 -26.55
C TRP A 417 2.39 25.95 -27.97
N LYS A 418 3.25 25.71 -28.97
CA LYS A 418 2.82 25.47 -30.37
C LYS A 418 2.00 24.18 -30.46
N ALA A 419 2.41 23.12 -29.76
CA ALA A 419 1.67 21.88 -29.74
C ALA A 419 0.28 22.03 -29.08
N VAL A 420 0.18 22.81 -28.00
CA VAL A 420 -1.10 23.12 -27.36
C VAL A 420 -1.99 23.93 -28.30
N ARG A 421 -1.46 25.01 -28.89
CA ARG A 421 -2.19 25.89 -29.79
C ARG A 421 -2.71 25.14 -31.02
N GLU A 422 -1.92 24.24 -31.61
CA GLU A 422 -2.38 23.45 -32.76
C GLU A 422 -3.54 22.52 -32.38
N LYS A 423 -3.49 21.89 -31.21
CA LYS A 423 -4.62 21.10 -30.69
C LYS A 423 -5.87 21.98 -30.55
N ASP A 424 -5.75 23.18 -29.98
CA ASP A 424 -6.89 24.10 -29.79
C ASP A 424 -7.46 24.62 -31.12
N MET A 425 -6.60 24.88 -32.10
CA MET A 425 -7.04 25.22 -33.46
C MET A 425 -7.84 24.09 -34.11
N LEU A 426 -7.38 22.83 -34.00
CA LEU A 426 -8.07 21.69 -34.59
C LEU A 426 -9.46 21.47 -33.93
N ILE A 427 -9.58 21.64 -32.63
CA ILE A 427 -10.85 21.53 -31.91
C ILE A 427 -11.79 22.69 -32.28
N GLY A 428 -11.31 23.94 -32.28
CA GLY A 428 -12.10 25.10 -32.62
C GLY A 428 -12.59 25.11 -34.07
N GLN A 429 -11.83 24.52 -35.01
CA GLN A 429 -12.30 24.31 -36.39
C GLN A 429 -13.45 23.31 -36.49
N ALA A 430 -13.37 22.23 -35.69
CA ALA A 430 -14.43 21.21 -35.66
C ALA A 430 -15.74 21.76 -35.07
N GLU A 431 -15.65 22.60 -34.05
CA GLU A 431 -16.82 23.25 -33.43
C GLU A 431 -17.51 24.22 -34.40
N ARG A 432 -16.74 25.06 -35.14
CA ARG A 432 -17.28 25.96 -36.15
C ARG A 432 -17.93 25.19 -37.31
N GLY A 433 -17.37 24.06 -37.72
CA GLY A 433 -17.93 23.20 -38.75
C GLY A 433 -19.25 22.53 -38.36
N LYS A 434 -19.50 22.31 -37.07
CA LYS A 434 -20.78 21.80 -36.56
C LYS A 434 -21.85 22.90 -36.43
N GLY A 435 -21.45 24.13 -36.09
CA GLY A 435 -22.39 25.27 -35.97
C GLY A 435 -22.83 25.86 -37.30
N GLY A 436 -22.17 25.54 -38.42
CA GLY A 436 -22.51 26.04 -39.75
C GLY A 436 -23.50 25.18 -40.54
N GLY A 437 -23.98 24.06 -39.97
CA GLY A 437 -24.88 23.10 -40.63
C GLY A 437 -26.36 23.26 -40.33
N GLU A 438 -26.76 24.11 -39.41
CA GLU A 438 -28.18 24.31 -39.02
C GLU A 438 -28.69 25.72 -39.35
N GLY A 439 -28.39 26.28 -40.52
CA GLY A 439 -28.85 27.58 -40.92
C GLY A 439 -29.11 27.71 -42.42
N GLY A 440 -29.84 26.78 -43.03
CA GLY A 440 -30.19 26.82 -44.42
C GLY A 440 -31.49 26.06 -44.73
N GLY A 441 -32.58 26.50 -44.11
CA GLY A 441 -33.93 26.06 -44.47
C GLY A 441 -34.74 27.27 -44.85
N GLU A 442 -34.83 27.57 -46.15
CA GLU A 442 -35.84 28.44 -46.69
C GLU A 442 -37.22 27.96 -46.36
N GLY A 443 -38.02 28.80 -45.81
CA GLY A 443 -39.40 28.53 -45.51
C GLY A 443 -40.18 29.84 -45.43
N GLY A 444 -40.52 30.40 -46.59
CA GLY A 444 -41.55 31.40 -46.66
C GLY A 444 -42.90 30.80 -46.34
N GLY A 445 -43.65 31.46 -45.49
CA GLY A 445 -45.00 31.10 -45.14
C GLY A 445 -45.65 32.21 -44.32
N GLU A 446 -46.39 33.08 -45.01
CA GLU A 446 -47.34 34.05 -44.46
C GLU A 446 -48.42 33.33 -43.66
N GLY A 447 -48.82 33.90 -42.55
CA GLY A 447 -50.00 33.43 -41.83
C GLY A 447 -50.14 34.09 -40.47
N GLY A 448 -50.97 35.15 -40.43
CA GLY A 448 -51.34 35.86 -39.21
C GLY A 448 -52.23 35.04 -38.27
N GLY A 449 -52.24 35.45 -37.03
CA GLY A 449 -53.15 34.90 -36.02
C GLY A 449 -52.84 35.50 -34.65
N GLU A 450 -53.66 36.50 -34.31
CA GLU A 450 -53.78 37.11 -32.99
C GLU A 450 -54.19 36.08 -31.90
N GLY A 451 -53.77 36.25 -30.70
CA GLY A 451 -54.34 35.52 -29.58
C GLY A 451 -53.53 35.63 -28.29
N GLY A 452 -53.95 36.54 -27.45
CA GLY A 452 -53.39 36.77 -26.14
C GLY A 452 -53.71 35.67 -25.14
N GLY A 453 -53.03 35.70 -24.00
CA GLY A 453 -53.32 34.87 -22.84
C GLY A 453 -52.26 34.97 -21.76
N GLU A 454 -52.53 35.83 -20.81
CA GLU A 454 -51.85 35.95 -19.55
C GLU A 454 -52.00 34.67 -18.73
N GLY A 455 -51.10 34.39 -17.81
CA GLY A 455 -51.27 33.45 -16.76
C GLY A 455 -50.01 32.97 -16.12
N GLY A 456 -49.65 33.62 -15.04
CA GLY A 456 -48.64 33.24 -14.11
C GLY A 456 -49.04 32.02 -13.30
N VAL A 457 -48.13 31.56 -12.50
CA VAL A 457 -48.26 31.20 -11.09
C VAL A 457 -47.12 30.25 -10.67
N GLU A 458 -46.53 30.59 -9.58
CA GLU A 458 -45.57 29.94 -8.69
C GLU A 458 -45.95 28.54 -8.26
N GLY A 459 -44.97 27.83 -7.69
CA GLY A 459 -45.14 26.70 -6.76
C GLY A 459 -44.00 25.68 -6.98
N GLY A 460 -43.07 25.52 -6.18
CA GLY A 460 -42.80 25.12 -4.84
C GLY A 460 -43.21 23.67 -4.58
N GLY A 461 -42.23 22.80 -4.24
CA GLY A 461 -42.55 21.47 -3.76
C GLY A 461 -41.35 20.57 -3.51
N GLU A 462 -40.91 20.59 -2.27
CA GLU A 462 -40.09 19.53 -1.66
C GLU A 462 -40.87 18.22 -1.61
N GLY A 463 -40.15 17.08 -1.65
CA GLY A 463 -40.76 15.80 -1.37
C GLY A 463 -39.77 14.64 -1.53
N GLY A 464 -39.15 14.25 -0.43
CA GLY A 464 -38.49 12.97 -0.29
C GLY A 464 -39.50 11.84 -0.09
N VAL A 465 -39.15 10.63 -0.47
CA VAL A 465 -39.72 9.39 0.08
C VAL A 465 -38.72 8.25 -0.01
N GLU A 466 -38.49 7.63 1.12
CA GLU A 466 -37.91 6.32 1.36
C GLU A 466 -38.78 5.18 0.80
N GLY A 467 -38.17 4.02 0.55
CA GLY A 467 -38.85 2.74 0.36
C GLY A 467 -37.89 1.74 -0.27
N GLY A 468 -37.40 0.82 0.35
CA GLY A 468 -37.74 -0.37 1.08
C GLY A 468 -38.34 -1.43 0.15
N GLY A 469 -37.59 -2.54 -0.11
CA GLY A 469 -38.13 -3.67 -0.87
C GLY A 469 -37.23 -4.86 -0.87
N GLU A 470 -37.40 -5.74 0.12
CA GLU A 470 -36.93 -7.12 0.15
C GLU A 470 -37.67 -7.95 -0.92
N GLY A 471 -36.96 -8.93 -1.49
CA GLY A 471 -37.56 -9.93 -2.37
C GLY A 471 -36.64 -11.07 -2.68
N GLY A 472 -36.79 -12.14 -1.91
CA GLY A 472 -36.14 -13.43 -2.13
C GLY A 472 -36.69 -14.16 -3.35
N GLY A 473 -35.92 -15.11 -3.83
CA GLY A 473 -36.26 -16.03 -4.91
C GLY A 473 -35.30 -17.19 -4.96
N GLU A 474 -35.66 -18.27 -4.28
CA GLU A 474 -35.11 -19.61 -4.45
C GLU A 474 -35.39 -20.13 -5.86
N GLY A 475 -34.47 -20.86 -6.43
CA GLY A 475 -34.67 -21.57 -7.66
C GLY A 475 -33.54 -22.55 -7.93
N GLY A 476 -33.75 -23.79 -7.49
CA GLY A 476 -32.89 -24.93 -7.72
C GLY A 476 -32.91 -25.42 -9.18
N GLY A 477 -31.85 -26.13 -9.56
CA GLY A 477 -31.66 -26.74 -10.84
C GLY A 477 -30.45 -27.67 -10.85
N SER A 478 -30.67 -28.92 -10.48
CA SER A 478 -29.84 -30.09 -10.65
C SER A 478 -29.71 -30.45 -12.13
N TRP A 479 -28.49 -30.89 -12.55
CA TRP A 479 -28.14 -31.85 -13.63
C TRP A 479 -26.61 -32.03 -13.52
N GLY A 480 -25.99 -33.15 -13.31
CA GLY A 480 -26.23 -34.48 -13.83
C GLY A 480 -25.15 -34.86 -14.85
N GLY A 481 -24.10 -35.53 -14.39
CA GLY A 481 -23.44 -36.65 -14.99
C GLY A 481 -22.43 -36.50 -16.14
N GLY A 482 -21.26 -37.03 -15.93
CA GLY A 482 -20.67 -37.96 -16.90
C GLY A 482 -19.41 -37.47 -17.68
N GLY A 483 -18.32 -38.15 -17.45
CA GLY A 483 -17.15 -38.19 -18.36
C GLY A 483 -15.83 -37.99 -17.61
#